data_828050070a850ae0f031e833e2500d13
#
_entry.id   828050070a850ae0f031e833e2500d13
#
_cell.length_a   1.000
_cell.length_b   1.000
_cell.length_c   1.000
_cell.angle_alpha   90.00
_cell.angle_beta   90.00
_cell.angle_gamma   90.00
#
_symmetry.space_group_name_H-M   'P 1'
#
loop_
_entity.id
_entity.type
_entity.pdbx_description
1 polymer ?
#
loop_
_entity_poly.entity_id
_entity_poly.type
_entity_poly.pdbx_seq_one_letter_code
_entity_poly.pdbx_strand_id
1 'polypeptide(L)'
;VTNEHPVDLQDNKDIGVYEQYLAQPPGLAVPRGSVLRLVDFPPGKSAMHRTVSIDYGIVLEGEMELLLDSGEPRHMRRGDVAIQRGTIHQWINPSGNEWARMVFMLQESKPLVVNGVALQEELGEMEGKLPPSKK
;
A
#
# COMPACT_ATOMS: atom_id res chain seq x y z
N VAL A 1 0.83 -8.95 9.11
CA VAL A 1 0.42 -7.67 9.70
C VAL A 1 0.95 -7.59 11.13
N THR A 2 1.51 -6.46 11.50
CA THR A 2 1.89 -6.12 12.88
C THR A 2 1.16 -4.85 13.30
N ASN A 3 1.02 -4.61 14.59
CA ASN A 3 0.37 -3.41 15.13
C ASN A 3 1.27 -2.61 16.09
N GLU A 4 2.54 -2.98 16.18
CA GLU A 4 3.54 -2.29 16.97
C GLU A 4 4.95 -2.52 16.44
N HIS A 5 5.85 -1.61 16.75
CA HIS A 5 7.30 -1.71 16.54
C HIS A 5 8.04 -1.20 17.78
N PRO A 6 9.04 -1.96 18.29
CA PRO A 6 9.41 -3.32 17.85
C PRO A 6 8.29 -4.32 18.09
N VAL A 7 8.24 -5.36 17.25
CA VAL A 7 7.23 -6.44 17.37
C VAL A 7 7.55 -7.29 18.59
N ASP A 8 6.56 -7.57 19.45
CA ASP A 8 6.69 -8.47 20.57
C ASP A 8 6.37 -9.92 20.16
N LEU A 9 7.39 -10.75 20.09
CA LEU A 9 7.28 -12.18 19.73
C LEU A 9 7.05 -13.08 20.94
N GLN A 10 7.06 -12.52 22.17
CA GLN A 10 6.93 -13.29 23.38
C GLN A 10 5.52 -13.91 23.47
N ASP A 11 5.46 -15.19 23.83
CA ASP A 11 4.22 -15.93 23.98
C ASP A 11 3.30 -15.91 22.74
N ASN A 12 3.90 -15.84 21.53
CA ASN A 12 3.21 -15.78 20.25
C ASN A 12 2.21 -14.61 20.12
N LYS A 13 2.47 -13.48 20.74
CA LYS A 13 1.59 -12.30 20.69
C LYS A 13 1.37 -11.79 19.27
N ASP A 14 2.41 -11.80 18.45
CA ASP A 14 2.36 -11.44 17.03
C ASP A 14 1.42 -12.35 16.22
N ILE A 15 1.37 -13.65 16.54
CA ILE A 15 0.45 -14.60 15.90
C ILE A 15 -1.00 -14.23 16.26
N GLY A 16 -1.28 -13.93 17.52
CA GLY A 16 -2.61 -13.49 17.95
C GLY A 16 -3.07 -12.21 17.26
N VAL A 17 -2.16 -11.26 17.05
CA VAL A 17 -2.43 -10.03 16.26
C VAL A 17 -2.73 -10.39 14.81
N TYR A 18 -1.95 -11.27 14.21
CA TYR A 18 -2.17 -11.70 12.82
C TYR A 18 -3.53 -12.38 12.65
N GLU A 19 -3.92 -13.27 13.56
CA GLU A 19 -5.23 -13.95 13.54
C GLU A 19 -6.40 -12.96 13.64
N GLN A 20 -6.28 -11.92 14.47
CA GLN A 20 -7.29 -10.85 14.53
C GLN A 20 -7.47 -10.15 13.19
N TYR A 21 -6.36 -9.87 12.49
CA TYR A 21 -6.41 -9.23 11.17
C TYR A 21 -6.84 -10.17 10.04
N LEU A 22 -6.75 -11.48 10.22
CA LEU A 22 -7.39 -12.44 9.32
C LEU A 22 -8.92 -12.39 9.45
N ALA A 23 -9.43 -12.27 10.68
CA ALA A 23 -10.86 -12.17 10.93
C ALA A 23 -11.44 -10.79 10.55
N GLN A 24 -10.65 -9.73 10.73
CA GLN A 24 -11.04 -8.35 10.43
C GLN A 24 -9.90 -7.65 9.68
N PRO A 25 -9.87 -7.76 8.34
CA PRO A 25 -8.81 -7.17 7.53
C PRO A 25 -8.64 -5.68 7.81
N PRO A 26 -7.39 -5.19 7.92
CA PRO A 26 -7.11 -3.79 8.17
C PRO A 26 -7.32 -2.94 6.93
N GLY A 27 -7.30 -1.61 7.10
CA GLY A 27 -7.09 -0.66 6.02
C GLY A 27 -5.75 -0.85 5.31
N LEU A 28 -5.36 0.09 4.45
CA LEU A 28 -4.12 -0.02 3.70
C LEU A 28 -2.89 -0.01 4.61
N ALA A 29 -2.89 0.83 5.63
CA ALA A 29 -1.86 0.89 6.67
C ALA A 29 -2.42 0.57 8.05
N VAL A 30 -1.56 0.21 8.98
CA VAL A 30 -1.89 -0.07 10.38
C VAL A 30 -1.10 0.87 11.27
N PRO A 31 -1.75 1.61 12.20
CA PRO A 31 -1.06 2.49 13.12
C PRO A 31 0.02 1.76 13.92
N ARG A 32 1.21 2.33 13.96
CA ARG A 32 2.42 1.81 14.64
C ARG A 32 2.87 0.42 14.16
N GLY A 33 2.28 -0.09 13.08
CA GLY A 33 2.55 -1.42 12.58
C GLY A 33 3.01 -1.46 11.12
N SER A 34 3.03 -2.66 10.58
CA SER A 34 3.32 -2.92 9.18
C SER A 34 2.32 -3.89 8.56
N VAL A 35 2.12 -3.75 7.27
CA VAL A 35 1.26 -4.63 6.48
C VAL A 35 2.06 -5.12 5.28
N LEU A 36 2.14 -6.44 5.10
CA LEU A 36 2.60 -7.06 3.88
C LEU A 36 1.38 -7.52 3.08
N ARG A 37 1.29 -7.13 1.81
CA ARG A 37 0.21 -7.52 0.91
C ARG A 37 0.75 -8.07 -0.40
N LEU A 38 0.16 -9.15 -0.85
CA LEU A 38 0.21 -9.57 -2.24
C LEU A 38 -1.03 -9.04 -2.93
N VAL A 39 -0.84 -8.36 -4.06
CA VAL A 39 -1.91 -7.74 -4.83
C VAL A 39 -1.83 -8.18 -6.28
N ASP A 40 -2.93 -8.72 -6.79
CA ASP A 40 -3.10 -9.06 -8.19
C ASP A 40 -3.86 -7.92 -8.90
N PHE A 41 -3.27 -7.45 -9.98
CA PHE A 41 -3.82 -6.36 -10.79
C PHE A 41 -4.33 -6.92 -12.12
N PRO A 42 -5.63 -6.83 -12.39
CA PRO A 42 -6.14 -7.08 -13.73
C PRO A 42 -5.61 -6.01 -14.70
N PRO A 43 -5.71 -6.24 -16.02
CA PRO A 43 -5.45 -5.19 -17.00
C PRO A 43 -6.18 -3.91 -16.67
N GLY A 44 -5.52 -2.76 -16.81
CA GLY A 44 -6.11 -1.45 -16.59
C GLY A 44 -5.58 -0.70 -15.38
N LYS A 45 -6.34 0.29 -14.93
CA LYS A 45 -5.94 1.25 -13.89
C LYS A 45 -6.58 0.91 -12.55
N SER A 46 -5.81 1.00 -11.48
CA SER A 46 -6.33 1.03 -10.11
C SER A 46 -6.84 2.43 -9.74
N ALA A 47 -7.37 2.58 -8.54
CA ALA A 47 -7.71 3.90 -8.02
C ALA A 47 -6.47 4.76 -7.76
N MET A 48 -6.56 6.06 -8.02
CA MET A 48 -5.60 7.05 -7.56
C MET A 48 -5.81 7.24 -6.06
N HIS A 49 -4.76 7.07 -5.25
CA HIS A 49 -4.89 7.10 -3.79
C HIS A 49 -3.61 7.55 -3.10
N ARG A 50 -3.75 7.93 -1.83
CA ARG A 50 -2.65 8.22 -0.90
C ARG A 50 -2.87 7.48 0.39
N THR A 51 -1.81 6.88 0.93
CA THR A 51 -1.73 6.38 2.30
C THR A 51 -0.73 7.22 3.11
N VAL A 52 -0.96 7.33 4.42
CA VAL A 52 -0.01 7.97 5.34
C VAL A 52 1.00 6.92 5.78
N SER A 53 1.82 6.51 4.83
CA SER A 53 2.77 5.41 5.00
C SER A 53 3.99 5.58 4.09
N ILE A 54 5.05 4.86 4.41
CA ILE A 54 6.10 4.52 3.47
C ILE A 54 5.83 3.11 2.96
N ASP A 55 5.77 2.95 1.64
CA ASP A 55 5.43 1.69 1.02
C ASP A 55 6.58 1.22 0.13
N TYR A 56 6.89 -0.05 0.22
CA TYR A 56 7.82 -0.73 -0.69
C TYR A 56 6.99 -1.61 -1.60
N GLY A 57 6.92 -1.27 -2.89
CA GLY A 57 6.19 -2.03 -3.91
C GLY A 57 7.16 -2.72 -4.86
N ILE A 58 7.05 -4.04 -5.00
CA ILE A 58 7.94 -4.86 -5.82
C ILE A 58 7.10 -5.62 -6.84
N VAL A 59 7.46 -5.51 -8.13
CA VAL A 59 6.81 -6.29 -9.20
C VAL A 59 7.33 -7.73 -9.15
N LEU A 60 6.41 -8.68 -8.95
CA LEU A 60 6.71 -10.11 -8.91
C LEU A 60 6.44 -10.80 -10.25
N GLU A 61 5.34 -10.44 -10.90
CA GLU A 61 4.90 -11.02 -12.17
C GLU A 61 4.29 -9.94 -13.06
N GLY A 62 4.56 -10.01 -14.35
CA GLY A 62 4.10 -9.03 -15.34
C GLY A 62 4.89 -7.73 -15.30
N GLU A 63 4.30 -6.69 -15.82
CA GLU A 63 4.83 -5.33 -15.84
C GLU A 63 3.78 -4.37 -15.30
N MET A 64 4.23 -3.29 -14.68
CA MET A 64 3.37 -2.28 -14.09
C MET A 64 3.84 -0.88 -14.47
N GLU A 65 2.94 0.06 -14.42
CA GLU A 65 3.26 1.49 -14.48
C GLU A 65 2.81 2.16 -13.18
N LEU A 66 3.68 3.00 -12.65
CA LEU A 66 3.39 3.84 -11.51
C LEU A 66 3.18 5.28 -12.00
N LEU A 67 1.99 5.80 -11.78
CA LEU A 67 1.61 7.17 -12.11
C LEU A 67 1.51 8.00 -10.84
N LEU A 68 2.19 9.14 -10.81
CA LEU A 68 2.05 10.17 -9.79
C LEU A 68 1.15 11.30 -10.30
N ASP A 69 0.75 12.22 -9.43
CA ASP A 69 -0.04 13.41 -9.78
C ASP A 69 0.68 14.38 -10.73
N SER A 70 2.01 14.27 -10.84
CA SER A 70 2.79 14.96 -11.88
C SER A 70 2.46 14.50 -13.31
N GLY A 71 1.76 13.36 -13.47
CA GLY A 71 1.22 12.88 -14.74
C GLY A 71 2.15 12.02 -15.59
N GLU A 72 3.39 11.80 -15.17
CA GLU A 72 4.36 10.99 -15.91
C GLU A 72 4.40 9.55 -15.37
N PRO A 73 4.00 8.51 -16.15
CA PRO A 73 4.09 7.13 -15.69
C PRO A 73 5.54 6.65 -15.68
N ARG A 74 5.87 5.85 -14.68
CA ARG A 74 7.13 5.13 -14.58
C ARG A 74 6.89 3.65 -14.83
N HIS A 75 7.49 3.13 -15.87
CA HIS A 75 7.42 1.71 -16.21
C HIS A 75 8.27 0.88 -15.26
N MET A 76 7.70 -0.22 -14.78
CA MET A 76 8.33 -1.15 -13.84
C MET A 76 8.22 -2.57 -14.36
N ARG A 77 9.32 -3.29 -14.32
CA ARG A 77 9.44 -4.70 -14.69
C ARG A 77 9.59 -5.57 -13.47
N ARG A 78 9.46 -6.87 -13.67
CA ARG A 78 9.70 -7.87 -12.64
C ARG A 78 11.01 -7.62 -11.88
N GLY A 79 10.92 -7.53 -10.56
CA GLY A 79 12.04 -7.25 -9.66
C GLY A 79 12.30 -5.77 -9.38
N ASP A 80 11.68 -4.85 -10.13
CA ASP A 80 11.77 -3.43 -9.83
C ASP A 80 11.05 -3.08 -8.54
N VAL A 81 11.61 -2.12 -7.81
CA VAL A 81 11.12 -1.67 -6.50
C VAL A 81 10.76 -0.19 -6.58
N ALA A 82 9.55 0.13 -6.19
CA ALA A 82 9.14 1.51 -5.94
C ALA A 82 9.04 1.77 -4.44
N ILE A 83 9.52 2.94 -4.01
CA ILE A 83 9.36 3.41 -2.63
C ILE A 83 8.41 4.60 -2.67
N GLN A 84 7.17 4.39 -2.18
CA GLN A 84 6.15 5.44 -2.06
C GLN A 84 6.29 6.13 -0.71
N ARG A 85 6.40 7.45 -0.72
CA ARG A 85 6.62 8.28 0.46
C ARG A 85 5.42 9.18 0.75
N GLY A 86 4.25 8.56 1.01
CA GLY A 86 3.00 9.31 1.23
C GLY A 86 2.52 10.09 0.00
N THR A 87 2.93 9.69 -1.19
CA THR A 87 2.54 10.30 -2.47
C THR A 87 1.15 9.86 -2.89
N ILE A 88 0.42 10.74 -3.58
CA ILE A 88 -0.76 10.32 -4.31
C ILE A 88 -0.32 9.62 -5.59
N HIS A 89 -0.84 8.41 -5.83
CA HIS A 89 -0.36 7.55 -6.91
C HIS A 89 -1.43 6.61 -7.43
N GLN A 90 -1.19 6.08 -8.61
CA GLN A 90 -2.04 5.10 -9.28
C GLN A 90 -1.17 4.00 -9.86
N TRP A 91 -1.59 2.76 -9.67
CA TRP A 91 -0.98 1.60 -10.31
C TRP A 91 -1.74 1.25 -11.58
N ILE A 92 -1.01 0.98 -12.66
CA ILE A 92 -1.56 0.64 -13.97
C ILE A 92 -0.92 -0.67 -14.42
N ASN A 93 -1.74 -1.65 -14.76
CA ASN A 93 -1.29 -2.81 -15.51
C ASN A 93 -1.49 -2.50 -17.00
N PRO A 94 -0.40 -2.29 -17.77
CA PRO A 94 -0.50 -1.89 -19.17
C PRO A 94 -0.86 -3.04 -20.11
N SER A 95 -0.87 -4.29 -19.63
CA SER A 95 -1.26 -5.45 -20.44
C SER A 95 -2.72 -5.35 -20.90
N GLY A 96 -3.02 -5.87 -22.07
CA GLY A 96 -4.39 -5.98 -22.57
C GLY A 96 -5.15 -7.20 -22.05
N ASN A 97 -4.44 -8.23 -21.54
CA ASN A 97 -5.05 -9.52 -21.22
C ASN A 97 -4.38 -10.28 -20.05
N GLU A 98 -3.21 -9.87 -19.61
CA GLU A 98 -2.47 -10.57 -18.56
C GLU A 98 -2.57 -9.86 -17.22
N TRP A 99 -2.72 -10.63 -16.14
CA TRP A 99 -2.65 -10.11 -14.78
C TRP A 99 -1.19 -9.85 -14.39
N ALA A 100 -1.00 -8.88 -13.54
CA ALA A 100 0.29 -8.60 -12.90
C ALA A 100 0.19 -8.79 -11.39
N ARG A 101 1.30 -9.13 -10.75
CA ARG A 101 1.37 -9.33 -9.30
C ARG A 101 2.47 -8.48 -8.69
N MET A 102 2.13 -7.81 -7.62
CA MET A 102 3.08 -7.07 -6.79
C MET A 102 3.00 -7.51 -5.34
N VAL A 103 4.09 -7.36 -4.61
CA VAL A 103 4.11 -7.37 -3.15
C VAL A 103 4.34 -5.96 -2.65
N PHE A 104 3.60 -5.59 -1.63
CA PHE A 104 3.74 -4.30 -0.93
C PHE A 104 4.02 -4.53 0.55
N MET A 105 4.93 -3.75 1.09
CA MET A 105 5.11 -3.59 2.51
C MET A 105 4.81 -2.14 2.87
N LEU A 106 3.82 -1.90 3.73
CA LEU A 106 3.40 -0.58 4.17
C LEU A 106 3.73 -0.42 5.66
N GLN A 107 4.38 0.68 6.00
CA GLN A 107 4.64 1.09 7.38
C GLN A 107 4.06 2.48 7.59
N GLU A 108 3.33 2.68 8.69
CA GLU A 108 2.82 3.99 9.04
C GLU A 108 3.97 5.03 9.05
N SER A 109 3.69 6.20 8.53
CA SER A 109 4.57 7.36 8.60
C SER A 109 3.87 8.51 9.32
N LYS A 110 4.64 9.52 9.71
CA LYS A 110 4.05 10.81 10.07
C LYS A 110 3.50 11.46 8.80
N PRO A 111 2.36 12.15 8.88
CA PRO A 111 1.84 12.89 7.74
C PRO A 111 2.87 13.89 7.22
N LEU A 112 3.03 13.96 5.90
CA LEU A 112 3.79 15.04 5.28
C LEU A 112 3.04 16.36 5.45
N VAL A 113 3.77 17.41 5.81
CA VAL A 113 3.22 18.76 5.91
C VAL A 113 3.76 19.59 4.75
N VAL A 114 2.86 20.07 3.91
CA VAL A 114 3.19 20.94 2.76
C VAL A 114 2.44 22.25 2.94
N ASN A 115 3.18 23.36 2.95
CA ASN A 115 2.61 24.70 3.17
C ASN A 115 1.71 24.79 4.41
N GLY A 116 2.10 24.13 5.51
CA GLY A 116 1.35 24.12 6.77
C GLY A 116 0.15 23.18 6.80
N VAL A 117 -0.12 22.42 5.71
CA VAL A 117 -1.23 21.47 5.62
C VAL A 117 -0.71 20.05 5.71
N ALA A 118 -1.20 19.27 6.68
CA ALA A 118 -0.89 17.85 6.78
C ALA A 118 -1.66 17.05 5.73
N LEU A 119 -0.94 16.32 4.88
CA LEU A 119 -1.53 15.45 3.88
C LEU A 119 -2.12 14.21 4.56
N GLN A 120 -3.38 13.92 4.26
CA GLN A 120 -4.14 12.82 4.84
C GLN A 120 -4.27 11.63 3.89
N GLU A 121 -4.80 10.54 4.39
CA GLU A 121 -5.23 9.41 3.57
C GLU A 121 -6.32 9.84 2.58
N GLU A 122 -6.16 9.45 1.33
CA GLU A 122 -7.11 9.68 0.25
C GLU A 122 -7.29 8.36 -0.51
N LEU A 123 -8.44 7.72 -0.37
CA LEU A 123 -8.68 6.40 -0.96
C LEU A 123 -9.30 6.49 -2.37
N GLY A 124 -9.79 7.66 -2.77
CA GLY A 124 -10.41 7.84 -4.09
C GLY A 124 -11.56 6.87 -4.31
N GLU A 125 -11.57 6.16 -5.43
CA GLU A 125 -12.62 5.17 -5.77
C GLU A 125 -12.63 3.92 -4.86
N MET A 126 -11.67 3.77 -3.97
CA MET A 126 -11.64 2.71 -2.95
C MET A 126 -12.37 3.10 -1.67
N GLU A 127 -12.81 4.34 -1.55
CA GLU A 127 -13.55 4.81 -0.38
C GLU A 127 -14.83 3.98 -0.19
N GLY A 128 -15.02 3.49 1.03
CA GLY A 128 -16.13 2.58 1.36
C GLY A 128 -15.94 1.11 0.94
N LYS A 129 -14.91 0.80 0.13
CA LYS A 129 -14.58 -0.59 -0.25
C LYS A 129 -13.52 -1.20 0.67
N LEU A 130 -12.70 -0.36 1.27
CA LEU A 130 -11.70 -0.74 2.26
C LEU A 130 -11.97 0.02 3.56
N PRO A 131 -11.71 -0.59 4.72
CA PRO A 131 -11.74 0.16 5.96
C PRO A 131 -10.65 1.24 5.94
N PRO A 132 -10.90 2.44 6.51
CA PRO A 132 -9.86 3.45 6.62
C PRO A 132 -8.74 2.95 7.53
N SER A 133 -7.52 3.41 7.26
CA SER A 133 -6.40 3.19 8.17
C SER A 133 -6.74 3.91 9.48
N LYS A 134 -6.86 3.15 10.56
CA LYS A 134 -7.21 3.74 11.87
C LYS A 134 -6.03 4.61 12.35
N LYS A 135 -6.37 5.78 12.84
CA LYS A 135 -5.41 6.67 13.51
C LYS A 135 -5.15 6.18 14.93
#